data_9dee528ab362d84cf39267ab7f9e3735
#
_entry.id   9dee528ab362d84cf39267ab7f9e3735
#
_cell.length_a   1.000
_cell.length_b   1.000
_cell.length_c   1.000
_cell.angle_alpha   90.00
_cell.angle_beta   90.00
_cell.angle_gamma   90.00
#
_symmetry.space_group_name_H-M   'P 1'
#
loop_
_entity.id
_entity.type
_entity.pdbx_description
1 polymer ?
#
loop_
_entity_poly.entity_id
_entity_poly.type
_entity_poly.pdbx_seq_one_letter_code
_entity_poly.pdbx_strand_id
1 'polypeptide(L)'
;MTSFRTIADDLQFPEGPIAMLDGSVILVEIARGTLTRVRSDGRTEVIATPGGGPNGAAIGPDGACYICNNGGLKFERDPVTGTVRPVGQADDYVTGRIERIDLATGKVERLYDKCGDNKLNGPNDIVFDRDGNMWFTDLGKTRHRDMDRGAVYWAKPDGSEIKQVIQPLMTPNGIGLSPDEKTVYVAETESARLYAFEITGPGTVSMIGFPKSITGGRLVTCDGGYRKFDSLAVEADGKICVATLLTGGITVANP
;
A
#
# COMPACT_ATOMS: atom_id res chain seq x y z
N MET A 1 -13.39 11.81 -24.76
CA MET A 1 -13.65 10.72 -23.81
C MET A 1 -12.45 9.79 -23.84
N THR A 2 -11.84 9.54 -22.70
CA THR A 2 -10.75 8.56 -22.61
C THR A 2 -11.37 7.17 -22.75
N SER A 3 -10.92 6.39 -23.74
CA SER A 3 -11.37 5.00 -23.91
C SER A 3 -10.48 4.10 -23.04
N PHE A 4 -11.08 3.21 -22.27
CA PHE A 4 -10.37 2.17 -21.53
C PHE A 4 -10.43 0.84 -22.30
N ARG A 5 -9.35 0.08 -22.25
CA ARG A 5 -9.29 -1.29 -22.76
C ARG A 5 -8.99 -2.23 -21.61
N THR A 6 -9.84 -3.21 -21.37
CA THR A 6 -9.55 -4.32 -20.46
C THR A 6 -8.45 -5.18 -21.08
N ILE A 7 -7.40 -5.46 -20.31
CA ILE A 7 -6.27 -6.30 -20.75
C ILE A 7 -6.41 -7.71 -20.16
N ALA A 8 -6.88 -7.84 -18.93
CA ALA A 8 -7.15 -9.11 -18.26
C ALA A 8 -8.39 -8.99 -17.37
N ASP A 9 -9.06 -10.10 -17.18
CA ASP A 9 -10.19 -10.30 -16.28
C ASP A 9 -9.90 -11.50 -15.35
N ASP A 10 -10.87 -11.91 -14.53
CA ASP A 10 -10.75 -13.00 -13.56
C ASP A 10 -9.67 -12.83 -12.48
N LEU A 11 -9.12 -11.64 -12.31
CA LEU A 11 -8.23 -11.31 -11.20
C LEU A 11 -9.02 -11.21 -9.90
N GLN A 12 -8.45 -11.75 -8.82
CA GLN A 12 -9.13 -11.83 -7.53
C GLN A 12 -8.67 -10.73 -6.57
N PHE A 13 -9.37 -9.60 -6.62
CA PHE A 13 -9.07 -8.39 -5.88
C PHE A 13 -7.62 -7.91 -6.15
N PRO A 14 -7.35 -7.44 -7.39
CA PRO A 14 -6.03 -7.00 -7.80
C PRO A 14 -5.64 -5.68 -7.13
N GLU A 15 -4.38 -5.60 -6.68
CA GLU A 15 -3.79 -4.44 -6.01
C GLU A 15 -2.31 -4.28 -6.36
N GLY A 16 -1.69 -3.15 -5.96
CA GLY A 16 -0.28 -2.87 -6.10
C GLY A 16 0.27 -3.03 -7.52
N PRO A 17 -0.36 -2.45 -8.56
CA PRO A 17 0.08 -2.66 -9.93
C PRO A 17 1.40 -1.96 -10.24
N ILE A 18 2.33 -2.68 -10.87
CA ILE A 18 3.64 -2.19 -11.29
C ILE A 18 3.76 -2.33 -12.80
N ALA A 19 3.90 -1.22 -13.51
CA ALA A 19 4.18 -1.22 -14.95
C ALA A 19 5.65 -1.62 -15.19
N MET A 20 5.86 -2.67 -15.98
CA MET A 20 7.19 -3.19 -16.31
C MET A 20 7.66 -2.67 -17.66
N LEU A 21 8.98 -2.57 -17.84
CA LEU A 21 9.59 -2.06 -19.08
C LEU A 21 9.25 -2.90 -20.33
N ASP A 22 8.92 -4.19 -20.16
CA ASP A 22 8.50 -5.09 -21.24
C ASP A 22 7.02 -4.92 -21.62
N GLY A 23 6.33 -3.95 -21.01
CA GLY A 23 4.92 -3.68 -21.23
C GLY A 23 3.97 -4.62 -20.47
N SER A 24 4.48 -5.52 -19.65
CA SER A 24 3.67 -6.30 -18.72
C SER A 24 3.35 -5.48 -17.45
N VAL A 25 2.36 -5.95 -16.70
CA VAL A 25 2.04 -5.43 -15.36
C VAL A 25 2.22 -6.56 -14.36
N ILE A 26 2.98 -6.32 -13.30
CA ILE A 26 3.00 -7.18 -12.12
C ILE A 26 2.04 -6.58 -11.10
N LEU A 27 1.24 -7.43 -10.46
CA LEU A 27 0.29 -7.03 -9.43
C LEU A 27 0.11 -8.15 -8.41
N VAL A 28 -0.43 -7.80 -7.27
CA VAL A 28 -0.86 -8.80 -6.28
C VAL A 28 -2.36 -9.06 -6.42
N GLU A 29 -2.79 -10.26 -6.04
CA GLU A 29 -4.20 -10.60 -5.92
C GLU A 29 -4.49 -10.94 -4.46
N ILE A 30 -5.09 -10.01 -3.72
CA ILE A 30 -5.28 -10.16 -2.28
C ILE A 30 -6.10 -11.41 -1.95
N ALA A 31 -7.21 -11.61 -2.65
CA ALA A 31 -8.12 -12.73 -2.37
C ALA A 31 -7.57 -14.08 -2.84
N ARG A 32 -6.68 -14.10 -3.84
CA ARG A 32 -6.00 -15.32 -4.30
C ARG A 32 -4.71 -15.60 -3.51
N GLY A 33 -4.12 -14.58 -2.89
CA GLY A 33 -2.84 -14.69 -2.18
C GLY A 33 -1.64 -14.85 -3.10
N THR A 34 -1.64 -14.23 -4.28
CA THR A 34 -0.61 -14.40 -5.31
C THR A 34 0.04 -13.10 -5.73
N LEU A 35 1.28 -13.20 -6.25
CA LEU A 35 1.92 -12.22 -7.12
C LEU A 35 1.75 -12.68 -8.55
N THR A 36 1.10 -11.88 -9.39
CA THR A 36 0.68 -12.26 -10.75
C THR A 36 1.24 -11.27 -11.76
N ARG A 37 1.70 -11.78 -12.90
CA ARG A 37 2.08 -10.99 -14.07
C ARG A 37 0.97 -11.06 -15.12
N VAL A 38 0.56 -9.90 -15.61
CA VAL A 38 -0.34 -9.74 -16.76
C VAL A 38 0.49 -9.25 -17.93
N ARG A 39 0.56 -10.04 -19.00
CA ARG A 39 1.26 -9.68 -20.23
C ARG A 39 0.41 -8.76 -21.10
N SER A 40 1.05 -8.01 -22.02
CA SER A 40 0.36 -7.06 -22.91
C SER A 40 -0.70 -7.72 -23.81
N ASP A 41 -0.60 -9.04 -24.03
CA ASP A 41 -1.57 -9.85 -24.78
C ASP A 41 -2.70 -10.42 -23.91
N GLY A 42 -2.73 -10.08 -22.62
CA GLY A 42 -3.76 -10.50 -21.66
C GLY A 42 -3.48 -11.84 -20.96
N ARG A 43 -2.41 -12.56 -21.32
CA ARG A 43 -2.04 -13.79 -20.59
C ARG A 43 -1.59 -13.46 -19.19
N THR A 44 -2.06 -14.25 -18.23
CA THR A 44 -1.71 -14.14 -16.82
C THR A 44 -0.77 -15.28 -16.40
N GLU A 45 0.16 -14.97 -15.50
CA GLU A 45 1.14 -15.91 -14.97
C GLU A 45 1.31 -15.65 -13.47
N VAL A 46 1.09 -16.66 -12.63
CA VAL A 46 1.37 -16.57 -11.20
C VAL A 46 2.88 -16.73 -11.00
N ILE A 47 3.53 -15.67 -10.50
CA ILE A 47 4.98 -15.67 -10.20
C ILE A 47 5.23 -16.37 -8.87
N ALA A 48 4.41 -16.08 -7.85
CA ALA A 48 4.57 -16.61 -6.51
C ALA A 48 3.23 -16.69 -5.77
N THR A 49 3.18 -17.52 -4.74
CA THR A 49 2.00 -17.69 -3.86
C THR A 49 2.42 -17.47 -2.40
N PRO A 50 2.63 -16.19 -1.97
CA PRO A 50 2.99 -15.89 -0.58
C PRO A 50 1.88 -16.23 0.41
N GLY A 51 0.64 -16.36 -0.07
CA GLY A 51 -0.53 -16.54 0.80
C GLY A 51 -0.85 -15.31 1.64
N GLY A 52 -1.76 -15.44 2.61
CA GLY A 52 -2.24 -14.30 3.38
C GLY A 52 -2.97 -13.29 2.50
N GLY A 53 -2.62 -12.01 2.60
CA GLY A 53 -3.21 -10.92 1.81
C GLY A 53 -2.15 -10.00 1.27
N PRO A 54 -1.43 -10.37 0.17
CA PRO A 54 -0.51 -9.46 -0.49
C PRO A 54 -1.30 -8.25 -1.02
N ASN A 55 -0.84 -7.04 -0.71
CA ASN A 55 -1.56 -5.80 -0.96
C ASN A 55 -0.71 -4.84 -1.81
N GLY A 56 0.08 -3.94 -1.21
CA GLY A 56 1.00 -3.09 -1.97
C GLY A 56 2.23 -3.84 -2.48
N ALA A 57 2.77 -3.41 -3.61
CA ALA A 57 3.95 -4.01 -4.21
C ALA A 57 4.86 -2.95 -4.86
N ALA A 58 6.18 -3.14 -4.75
CA ALA A 58 7.18 -2.31 -5.43
C ALA A 58 8.39 -3.14 -5.84
N ILE A 59 9.07 -2.74 -6.92
CA ILE A 59 10.36 -3.32 -7.31
C ILE A 59 11.47 -2.65 -6.49
N GLY A 60 12.24 -3.46 -5.78
CA GLY A 60 13.37 -2.99 -5.00
C GLY A 60 14.64 -2.79 -5.83
N PRO A 61 15.70 -2.26 -5.19
CA PRO A 61 16.97 -1.94 -5.86
C PRO A 61 17.70 -3.18 -6.41
N ASP A 62 17.38 -4.35 -5.92
CA ASP A 62 17.92 -5.65 -6.37
C ASP A 62 17.09 -6.31 -7.46
N GLY A 63 16.04 -5.63 -7.96
CA GLY A 63 15.14 -6.14 -9.00
C GLY A 63 14.10 -7.15 -8.51
N ALA A 64 14.07 -7.50 -7.23
CA ALA A 64 13.01 -8.33 -6.63
C ALA A 64 11.74 -7.50 -6.38
N CYS A 65 10.61 -8.18 -6.25
CA CYS A 65 9.36 -7.55 -5.84
C CYS A 65 9.21 -7.64 -4.32
N TYR A 66 8.97 -6.49 -3.69
CA TYR A 66 8.69 -6.40 -2.26
C TYR A 66 7.20 -6.15 -2.08
N ILE A 67 6.57 -6.89 -1.19
CA ILE A 67 5.14 -6.81 -0.96
C ILE A 67 4.81 -6.51 0.50
N CYS A 68 3.82 -5.66 0.68
CA CYS A 68 3.08 -5.52 1.92
C CYS A 68 2.05 -6.64 1.99
N ASN A 69 2.20 -7.56 2.94
CA ASN A 69 1.23 -8.61 3.16
C ASN A 69 0.44 -8.32 4.43
N ASN A 70 -0.86 -8.05 4.28
CA ASN A 70 -1.72 -7.68 5.41
C ASN A 70 -2.16 -8.89 6.26
N GLY A 71 -1.67 -10.08 5.96
CA GLY A 71 -1.98 -11.32 6.69
C GLY A 71 -3.31 -11.97 6.31
N GLY A 72 -4.08 -11.37 5.41
CA GLY A 72 -5.33 -11.91 4.89
C GLY A 72 -6.57 -11.14 5.31
N LEU A 73 -7.53 -11.14 4.39
CA LEU A 73 -8.87 -10.57 4.56
C LEU A 73 -9.92 -11.64 4.29
N LYS A 74 -11.04 -11.52 4.96
CA LYS A 74 -12.26 -12.29 4.65
C LYS A 74 -13.02 -11.54 3.57
N PHE A 75 -13.42 -12.25 2.52
CA PHE A 75 -14.17 -11.68 1.41
C PHE A 75 -15.59 -12.25 1.35
N GLU A 76 -16.52 -11.41 0.99
CA GLU A 76 -17.87 -11.79 0.60
C GLU A 76 -18.15 -11.37 -0.83
N ARG A 77 -18.90 -12.22 -1.54
CA ARG A 77 -19.41 -11.89 -2.88
C ARG A 77 -20.88 -11.52 -2.75
N ASP A 78 -21.23 -10.33 -3.21
CA ASP A 78 -22.61 -9.90 -3.32
C ASP A 78 -23.35 -10.80 -4.31
N PRO A 79 -24.45 -11.45 -3.88
CA PRO A 79 -25.15 -12.43 -4.72
C PRO A 79 -25.90 -11.80 -5.90
N VAL A 80 -26.16 -10.49 -5.86
CA VAL A 80 -26.90 -9.77 -6.92
C VAL A 80 -25.94 -9.16 -7.93
N THR A 81 -24.91 -8.43 -7.46
CA THR A 81 -23.98 -7.70 -8.32
C THR A 81 -22.75 -8.50 -8.68
N GLY A 82 -22.46 -9.58 -7.96
CA GLY A 82 -21.21 -10.34 -8.09
C GLY A 82 -19.98 -9.63 -7.52
N THR A 83 -20.13 -8.44 -6.97
CA THR A 83 -19.04 -7.65 -6.41
C THR A 83 -18.41 -8.36 -5.22
N VAL A 84 -17.08 -8.47 -5.22
CA VAL A 84 -16.30 -9.01 -4.11
C VAL A 84 -15.84 -7.85 -3.23
N ARG A 85 -16.04 -7.95 -1.92
CA ARG A 85 -15.62 -6.94 -0.95
C ARG A 85 -14.99 -7.57 0.28
N PRO A 86 -13.99 -6.92 0.89
CA PRO A 86 -13.48 -7.36 2.18
C PRO A 86 -14.50 -7.05 3.28
N VAL A 87 -14.71 -8.01 4.17
CA VAL A 87 -15.67 -7.88 5.29
C VAL A 87 -15.02 -8.04 6.65
N GLY A 88 -13.70 -8.18 6.70
CA GLY A 88 -12.96 -8.29 7.94
C GLY A 88 -11.64 -9.01 7.78
N GLN A 89 -11.04 -9.32 8.89
CA GLN A 89 -9.79 -10.06 9.00
C GLN A 89 -10.02 -11.54 8.66
N ALA A 90 -9.05 -12.18 8.00
CA ALA A 90 -9.10 -13.63 7.74
C ALA A 90 -9.13 -14.43 9.05
N ASP A 91 -9.84 -15.57 9.03
CA ASP A 91 -10.01 -16.40 10.23
C ASP A 91 -8.66 -17.04 10.70
N ASP A 92 -7.71 -17.21 9.78
CA ASP A 92 -6.34 -17.74 9.99
C ASP A 92 -5.27 -16.66 10.14
N TYR A 93 -5.66 -15.41 10.31
CA TYR A 93 -4.74 -14.30 10.48
C TYR A 93 -3.84 -14.46 11.71
N VAL A 94 -2.52 -14.26 11.51
CA VAL A 94 -1.52 -14.30 12.58
C VAL A 94 -0.83 -12.94 12.76
N THR A 95 -0.38 -12.34 11.64
CA THR A 95 0.31 -11.03 11.61
C THR A 95 0.42 -10.53 10.17
N GLY A 96 0.58 -9.22 10.01
CA GLY A 96 1.06 -8.63 8.78
C GLY A 96 2.56 -8.84 8.61
N ARG A 97 3.09 -8.66 7.41
CA ARG A 97 4.52 -8.84 7.12
C ARG A 97 4.97 -8.16 5.84
N ILE A 98 6.26 -7.91 5.74
CA ILE A 98 6.92 -7.49 4.50
C ILE A 98 7.65 -8.72 3.95
N GLU A 99 7.43 -9.00 2.68
CA GLU A 99 8.03 -10.15 1.99
C GLU A 99 8.75 -9.69 0.73
N ARG A 100 9.90 -10.31 0.43
CA ARG A 100 10.66 -10.15 -0.80
C ARG A 100 10.44 -11.37 -1.69
N ILE A 101 10.17 -11.13 -2.96
CA ILE A 101 9.90 -12.19 -3.95
C ILE A 101 10.90 -12.05 -5.11
N ASP A 102 11.69 -13.09 -5.30
CA ASP A 102 12.56 -13.21 -6.48
C ASP A 102 11.69 -13.49 -7.71
N LEU A 103 11.69 -12.57 -8.67
CA LEU A 103 10.82 -12.65 -9.85
C LEU A 103 11.19 -13.77 -10.84
N ALA A 104 12.42 -14.29 -10.78
CA ALA A 104 12.87 -15.35 -11.67
C ALA A 104 12.52 -16.75 -11.13
N THR A 105 12.55 -16.90 -9.81
CA THR A 105 12.36 -18.20 -9.15
C THR A 105 11.03 -18.35 -8.43
N GLY A 106 10.34 -17.22 -8.16
CA GLY A 106 9.14 -17.18 -7.31
C GLY A 106 9.43 -17.41 -5.82
N LYS A 107 10.71 -17.42 -5.41
CA LYS A 107 11.08 -17.63 -4.00
C LYS A 107 10.58 -16.44 -3.15
N VAL A 108 9.82 -16.77 -2.11
CA VAL A 108 9.31 -15.82 -1.12
C VAL A 108 10.20 -15.84 0.12
N GLU A 109 10.61 -14.67 0.59
CA GLU A 109 11.39 -14.47 1.80
C GLU A 109 10.69 -13.44 2.69
N ARG A 110 10.43 -13.81 3.95
CA ARG A 110 9.89 -12.88 4.94
C ARG A 110 11.00 -12.03 5.52
N LEU A 111 10.89 -10.70 5.41
CA LEU A 111 11.87 -9.75 5.93
C LEU A 111 11.48 -9.22 7.32
N TYR A 112 10.23 -8.78 7.45
CA TYR A 112 9.73 -8.17 8.68
C TYR A 112 8.30 -8.64 8.98
N ASP A 113 8.02 -8.94 10.24
CA ASP A 113 6.67 -9.17 10.78
C ASP A 113 6.41 -8.37 12.08
N LYS A 114 7.42 -7.63 12.54
CA LYS A 114 7.34 -6.77 13.72
C LYS A 114 8.37 -5.65 13.66
N CYS A 115 8.13 -4.60 14.45
CA CYS A 115 9.07 -3.52 14.76
C CYS A 115 9.23 -3.46 16.30
N GLY A 116 10.40 -3.84 16.82
CA GLY A 116 10.57 -4.07 18.24
C GLY A 116 9.62 -5.17 18.76
N ASP A 117 8.83 -4.85 19.77
CA ASP A 117 7.83 -5.77 20.33
C ASP A 117 6.46 -5.70 19.63
N ASN A 118 6.26 -4.72 18.76
CA ASN A 118 4.98 -4.51 18.08
C ASN A 118 4.93 -5.30 16.77
N LYS A 119 3.94 -6.17 16.62
CA LYS A 119 3.65 -6.87 15.37
C LYS A 119 3.20 -5.87 14.30
N LEU A 120 3.55 -6.15 13.04
CA LEU A 120 2.89 -5.52 11.91
C LEU A 120 1.48 -6.08 11.80
N ASN A 121 0.49 -5.21 11.66
CA ASN A 121 -0.92 -5.63 11.67
C ASN A 121 -1.50 -5.76 10.27
N GLY A 122 -1.37 -4.74 9.45
CA GLY A 122 -1.92 -4.73 8.10
C GLY A 122 -1.07 -3.89 7.15
N PRO A 123 0.20 -4.26 6.88
CA PRO A 123 0.98 -3.58 5.85
C PRO A 123 0.18 -3.45 4.57
N ASN A 124 0.16 -2.24 4.01
CA ASN A 124 -0.75 -1.92 2.91
C ASN A 124 -0.01 -1.50 1.65
N ASP A 125 0.64 -0.35 1.63
CA ASP A 125 1.30 0.18 0.44
C ASP A 125 2.79 0.48 0.71
N ILE A 126 3.63 0.48 -0.35
CA ILE A 126 5.08 0.54 -0.23
C ILE A 126 5.71 1.33 -1.37
N VAL A 127 6.74 2.11 -1.04
CA VAL A 127 7.58 2.83 -1.99
C VAL A 127 9.04 2.76 -1.56
N PHE A 128 9.97 2.78 -2.53
CA PHE A 128 11.40 2.86 -2.27
C PHE A 128 11.90 4.30 -2.43
N ASP A 129 12.81 4.72 -1.53
CA ASP A 129 13.59 5.94 -1.71
C ASP A 129 14.80 5.68 -2.63
N ARG A 130 15.50 6.77 -3.07
CA ARG A 130 16.67 6.67 -3.96
C ARG A 130 17.86 5.93 -3.35
N ASP A 131 17.90 5.84 -2.03
CA ASP A 131 18.94 5.10 -1.30
C ASP A 131 18.57 3.61 -1.19
N GLY A 132 17.41 3.21 -1.73
CA GLY A 132 16.93 1.84 -1.79
C GLY A 132 16.27 1.36 -0.50
N ASN A 133 15.86 2.25 0.40
CA ASN A 133 15.11 1.85 1.59
C ASN A 133 13.61 1.92 1.35
N MET A 134 12.87 1.13 2.10
CA MET A 134 11.41 1.04 2.00
C MET A 134 10.73 2.03 2.94
N TRP A 135 9.69 2.69 2.42
CA TRP A 135 8.68 3.37 3.21
C TRP A 135 7.37 2.65 2.97
N PHE A 136 6.68 2.25 4.02
CA PHE A 136 5.41 1.55 3.88
C PHE A 136 4.41 1.93 4.96
N THR A 137 3.13 1.81 4.62
CA THR A 137 2.03 2.00 5.55
C THR A 137 1.63 0.67 6.19
N ASP A 138 1.19 0.73 7.42
CA ASP A 138 0.45 -0.32 8.10
C ASP A 138 -0.93 0.24 8.45
N LEU A 139 -1.94 -0.19 7.70
CA LEU A 139 -3.31 0.26 7.85
C LEU A 139 -3.91 -0.15 9.21
N GLY A 140 -3.36 -1.20 9.81
CA GLY A 140 -3.96 -1.86 10.96
C GLY A 140 -5.08 -2.82 10.55
N LYS A 141 -5.83 -3.29 11.53
CA LYS A 141 -7.00 -4.15 11.37
C LYS A 141 -8.23 -3.49 11.95
N THR A 142 -9.31 -3.55 11.19
CA THR A 142 -10.64 -3.16 11.67
C THR A 142 -11.40 -4.41 12.09
N ARG A 143 -11.96 -4.37 13.30
CA ARG A 143 -12.76 -5.42 13.91
C ARG A 143 -14.18 -4.90 14.18
N HIS A 144 -15.06 -5.75 14.63
CA HIS A 144 -16.48 -5.38 14.78
C HIS A 144 -16.70 -4.16 15.69
N ARG A 145 -15.90 -3.97 16.76
CA ARG A 145 -16.11 -2.94 17.77
C ARG A 145 -14.91 -2.00 17.98
N ASP A 146 -13.78 -2.25 17.33
CA ASP A 146 -12.54 -1.50 17.47
C ASP A 146 -11.70 -1.55 16.20
N MET A 147 -10.66 -0.72 16.15
CA MET A 147 -9.67 -0.74 15.09
C MET A 147 -8.29 -0.38 15.63
N ASP A 148 -7.25 -0.89 14.97
CA ASP A 148 -5.89 -0.50 15.27
C ASP A 148 -5.64 0.93 14.77
N ARG A 149 -4.76 1.65 15.47
CA ARG A 149 -4.18 2.88 14.94
C ARG A 149 -3.02 2.49 14.04
N GLY A 150 -3.10 2.93 12.78
CA GLY A 150 -2.09 2.65 11.80
C GLY A 150 -0.81 3.46 11.96
N ALA A 151 0.20 3.12 11.17
CA ALA A 151 1.51 3.73 11.21
C ALA A 151 2.18 3.79 9.83
N VAL A 152 3.24 4.58 9.71
CA VAL A 152 4.22 4.50 8.63
C VAL A 152 5.52 3.96 9.20
N TYR A 153 6.13 3.08 8.45
CA TYR A 153 7.42 2.48 8.74
C TYR A 153 8.45 2.82 7.66
N TRP A 154 9.68 2.87 8.07
CA TRP A 154 10.85 2.85 7.20
C TRP A 154 11.69 1.61 7.51
N ALA A 155 12.21 0.95 6.48
CA ALA A 155 13.00 -0.26 6.68
C ALA A 155 14.04 -0.47 5.57
N LYS A 156 15.10 -1.19 5.90
CA LYS A 156 16.10 -1.65 4.93
C LYS A 156 15.63 -2.90 4.17
N PRO A 157 15.96 -3.03 2.88
CA PRO A 157 15.54 -4.16 2.06
C PRO A 157 16.23 -5.48 2.41
N ASP A 158 17.30 -5.43 3.22
CA ASP A 158 18.07 -6.60 3.67
C ASP A 158 17.55 -7.24 4.98
N GLY A 159 16.48 -6.69 5.57
CA GLY A 159 15.92 -7.20 6.81
C GLY A 159 16.65 -6.72 8.08
N SER A 160 17.67 -5.87 7.99
CA SER A 160 18.55 -5.51 9.10
C SER A 160 17.99 -4.42 10.03
N GLU A 161 17.11 -3.55 9.53
CA GLU A 161 16.59 -2.41 10.31
C GLU A 161 15.18 -2.03 9.89
N ILE A 162 14.31 -1.82 10.88
CA ILE A 162 12.96 -1.28 10.72
C ILE A 162 12.68 -0.25 11.80
N LYS A 163 12.05 0.87 11.42
CA LYS A 163 11.64 1.96 12.32
C LYS A 163 10.17 2.28 12.13
N GLN A 164 9.43 2.46 13.21
CA GLN A 164 8.13 3.11 13.18
C GLN A 164 8.34 4.62 13.15
N VAL A 165 7.93 5.28 12.09
CA VAL A 165 8.25 6.70 11.82
C VAL A 165 7.10 7.62 12.19
N ILE A 166 5.88 7.27 11.82
CA ILE A 166 4.69 8.10 12.02
C ILE A 166 3.61 7.25 12.67
N GLN A 167 3.11 7.70 13.82
CA GLN A 167 1.96 7.14 14.53
C GLN A 167 1.40 8.18 15.51
N PRO A 168 0.08 8.22 15.77
CA PRO A 168 -0.97 7.36 15.21
C PRO A 168 -1.57 7.95 13.94
N LEU A 169 -1.94 7.07 13.00
CA LEU A 169 -2.73 7.41 11.81
C LEU A 169 -4.05 6.63 11.80
N MET A 170 -5.01 7.10 11.01
CA MET A 170 -6.30 6.43 10.84
C MET A 170 -6.33 5.70 9.50
N THR A 171 -6.12 4.38 9.53
CA THR A 171 -6.11 3.54 8.32
C THR A 171 -5.23 4.10 7.18
N PRO A 172 -3.92 4.35 7.43
CA PRO A 172 -3.03 4.83 6.38
C PRO A 172 -2.90 3.76 5.28
N ASN A 173 -3.13 4.19 4.05
CA ASN A 173 -3.18 3.34 2.86
C ASN A 173 -2.07 3.76 1.89
N GLY A 174 -2.38 4.57 0.86
CA GLY A 174 -1.39 5.02 -0.11
C GLY A 174 -0.23 5.79 0.50
N ILE A 175 0.98 5.53 0.01
CA ILE A 175 2.21 6.22 0.38
C ILE A 175 3.02 6.58 -0.85
N GLY A 176 3.66 7.75 -0.85
CA GLY A 176 4.51 8.20 -1.94
C GLY A 176 5.50 9.24 -1.49
N LEU A 177 6.58 9.40 -2.24
CA LEU A 177 7.62 10.39 -2.01
C LEU A 177 7.51 11.53 -3.01
N SER A 178 7.81 12.77 -2.59
CA SER A 178 7.97 13.88 -3.52
C SER A 178 9.15 13.61 -4.49
N PRO A 179 9.18 14.24 -5.67
CA PRO A 179 10.27 14.02 -6.65
C PRO A 179 11.67 14.32 -6.12
N ASP A 180 11.79 15.23 -5.14
CA ASP A 180 13.03 15.54 -4.44
C ASP A 180 13.28 14.69 -3.18
N GLU A 181 12.32 13.81 -2.85
CA GLU A 181 12.32 12.91 -1.68
C GLU A 181 12.46 13.62 -0.32
N LYS A 182 12.04 14.88 -0.26
CA LYS A 182 12.01 15.62 1.01
C LYS A 182 10.67 15.54 1.73
N THR A 183 9.67 14.94 1.10
CA THR A 183 8.33 14.81 1.66
C THR A 183 7.81 13.40 1.43
N VAL A 184 7.26 12.79 2.47
CA VAL A 184 6.44 11.59 2.35
C VAL A 184 4.96 11.98 2.45
N TYR A 185 4.17 11.53 1.48
CA TYR A 185 2.72 11.69 1.43
C TYR A 185 2.04 10.42 1.89
N VAL A 186 0.97 10.57 2.67
CA VAL A 186 0.20 9.44 3.21
C VAL A 186 -1.29 9.74 3.08
N ALA A 187 -1.99 8.84 2.43
CA ALA A 187 -3.44 8.87 2.30
C ALA A 187 -4.09 8.01 3.39
N GLU A 188 -5.08 8.56 4.10
CA GLU A 188 -5.90 7.83 5.07
C GLU A 188 -7.24 7.43 4.44
N THR A 189 -7.62 6.15 4.57
CA THR A 189 -8.86 5.65 3.96
C THR A 189 -10.09 6.16 4.67
N GLU A 190 -10.23 5.91 5.98
CA GLU A 190 -11.46 6.22 6.70
C GLU A 190 -11.71 7.72 6.87
N SER A 191 -10.67 8.53 6.92
CA SER A 191 -10.80 9.98 7.08
C SER A 191 -10.85 10.74 5.75
N ALA A 192 -10.54 10.09 4.63
CA ALA A 192 -10.35 10.70 3.31
C ALA A 192 -9.43 11.93 3.36
N ARG A 193 -8.29 11.80 4.05
CA ARG A 193 -7.28 12.85 4.21
C ARG A 193 -5.96 12.45 3.61
N LEU A 194 -5.30 13.43 2.99
CA LEU A 194 -3.94 13.31 2.48
C LEU A 194 -3.03 14.18 3.33
N TYR A 195 -2.01 13.58 3.93
CA TYR A 195 -1.01 14.28 4.73
C TYR A 195 0.35 14.30 4.06
N ALA A 196 1.12 15.33 4.38
CA ALA A 196 2.53 15.50 4.00
C ALA A 196 3.39 15.62 5.27
N PHE A 197 4.49 14.88 5.30
CA PHE A 197 5.49 14.92 6.37
C PHE A 197 6.86 15.24 5.77
N GLU A 198 7.56 16.23 6.32
CA GLU A 198 8.91 16.59 5.90
C GLU A 198 9.91 15.52 6.37
N ILE A 199 10.67 14.94 5.45
CA ILE A 199 11.72 13.96 5.72
C ILE A 199 12.97 14.71 6.19
N THR A 200 13.47 14.37 7.37
CA THR A 200 14.66 15.00 7.99
C THR A 200 15.89 14.10 7.99
N GLY A 201 15.72 12.84 7.59
CA GLY A 201 16.79 11.86 7.48
C GLY A 201 16.23 10.43 7.29
N PRO A 202 17.08 9.41 7.19
CA PRO A 202 16.66 8.02 7.00
C PRO A 202 15.72 7.54 8.11
N GLY A 203 14.46 7.31 7.74
CA GLY A 203 13.41 6.90 8.66
C GLY A 203 13.09 7.95 9.74
N THR A 204 13.21 9.24 9.42
CA THR A 204 12.84 10.33 10.34
C THR A 204 12.10 11.43 9.61
N VAL A 205 11.10 12.01 10.29
CA VAL A 205 10.29 13.11 9.78
C VAL A 205 10.13 14.22 10.81
N SER A 206 9.87 15.42 10.34
CA SER A 206 9.46 16.55 11.19
C SER A 206 7.98 16.42 11.55
N MET A 207 7.65 16.59 12.82
CA MET A 207 6.27 16.48 13.33
C MET A 207 5.73 17.86 13.74
N ILE A 208 4.56 18.18 13.22
CA ILE A 208 3.82 19.40 13.59
C ILE A 208 3.03 19.11 14.87
N GLY A 209 3.31 19.86 15.92
CA GLY A 209 2.66 19.69 17.23
C GLY A 209 1.19 20.12 17.24
N PHE A 210 0.43 19.55 18.20
CA PHE A 210 -0.92 20.00 18.53
C PHE A 210 -0.90 21.46 19.02
N PRO A 211 -1.90 22.32 18.71
CA PRO A 211 -3.15 22.01 17.99
C PRO A 211 -3.05 22.16 16.44
N LYS A 212 -1.90 22.44 15.87
CA LYS A 212 -1.74 22.68 14.44
C LYS A 212 -1.92 21.40 13.61
N SER A 213 -1.58 20.25 14.17
CA SER A 213 -1.84 18.94 13.59
C SER A 213 -2.20 17.92 14.66
N ILE A 214 -3.11 17.00 14.33
CA ILE A 214 -3.50 15.86 15.18
C ILE A 214 -2.69 14.60 14.87
N THR A 215 -2.07 14.54 13.70
CA THR A 215 -1.27 13.39 13.23
C THR A 215 0.21 13.71 13.14
N GLY A 216 0.59 14.99 13.30
CA GLY A 216 1.94 15.47 13.09
C GLY A 216 2.25 15.89 11.65
N GLY A 217 1.42 15.54 10.67
CA GLY A 217 1.56 15.94 9.28
C GLY A 217 0.83 17.23 8.93
N ARG A 218 1.26 17.89 7.87
CA ARG A 218 0.51 18.97 7.21
C ARG A 218 -0.62 18.35 6.40
N LEU A 219 -1.86 18.79 6.58
CA LEU A 219 -2.98 18.39 5.74
C LEU A 219 -2.79 19.00 4.34
N VAL A 220 -2.72 18.16 3.31
CA VAL A 220 -2.65 18.57 1.91
C VAL A 220 -4.05 18.80 1.39
N THR A 221 -4.90 17.79 1.51
CA THR A 221 -6.31 17.87 1.12
C THR A 221 -7.16 16.89 1.93
N CYS A 222 -8.45 17.13 1.94
CA CYS A 222 -9.44 16.17 2.39
C CYS A 222 -10.64 16.23 1.43
N ASP A 223 -11.21 15.06 1.18
CA ASP A 223 -12.43 14.99 0.37
C ASP A 223 -13.66 14.95 1.26
N GLY A 224 -14.65 15.77 0.90
CA GLY A 224 -15.94 15.78 1.58
C GLY A 224 -16.89 14.72 1.04
N GLY A 225 -17.94 14.44 1.79
CA GLY A 225 -18.95 13.47 1.41
C GLY A 225 -18.57 12.02 1.70
N TYR A 226 -19.21 11.09 0.98
CA TYR A 226 -19.02 9.65 1.20
C TYR A 226 -17.93 9.13 0.26
N ARG A 227 -16.67 9.41 0.64
CA ARG A 227 -15.46 9.04 -0.11
C ARG A 227 -14.41 8.46 0.82
N LYS A 228 -13.51 7.66 0.25
CA LYS A 228 -12.35 7.08 0.95
C LYS A 228 -11.14 7.15 0.04
N PHE A 229 -9.98 7.48 0.59
CA PHE A 229 -8.72 7.45 -0.14
C PHE A 229 -8.11 6.05 -0.05
N ASP A 230 -7.43 5.67 -1.15
CA ASP A 230 -6.76 4.39 -1.29
C ASP A 230 -5.29 4.62 -1.69
N SER A 231 -4.70 3.75 -2.50
CA SER A 231 -3.33 3.90 -2.99
C SER A 231 -3.11 5.24 -3.71
N LEU A 232 -1.88 5.71 -3.73
CA LEU A 232 -1.51 6.95 -4.41
C LEU A 232 -0.27 6.78 -5.29
N ALA A 233 -0.12 7.71 -6.23
CA ALA A 233 1.10 7.90 -7.00
C ALA A 233 1.46 9.39 -7.02
N VAL A 234 2.76 9.68 -7.06
CA VAL A 234 3.25 11.05 -7.20
C VAL A 234 3.80 11.22 -8.62
N GLU A 235 3.29 12.22 -9.34
CA GLU A 235 3.73 12.54 -10.69
C GLU A 235 5.10 13.24 -10.68
N ALA A 236 5.79 13.24 -11.81
CA ALA A 236 7.10 13.88 -11.94
C ALA A 236 7.07 15.40 -11.71
N ASP A 237 5.92 16.06 -11.91
CA ASP A 237 5.70 17.47 -11.58
C ASP A 237 5.30 17.71 -10.12
N GLY A 238 5.23 16.65 -9.31
CA GLY A 238 4.93 16.70 -7.88
C GLY A 238 3.46 16.57 -7.52
N LYS A 239 2.53 16.50 -8.48
CA LYS A 239 1.11 16.26 -8.17
C LYS A 239 0.91 14.89 -7.57
N ILE A 240 -0.05 14.80 -6.64
CA ILE A 240 -0.39 13.56 -5.95
C ILE A 240 -1.73 13.06 -6.48
N CYS A 241 -1.71 11.90 -7.11
CA CYS A 241 -2.89 11.22 -7.64
C CYS A 241 -3.35 10.15 -6.66
N VAL A 242 -4.49 10.34 -6.00
CA VAL A 242 -5.01 9.42 -4.99
C VAL A 242 -6.23 8.68 -5.53
N ALA A 243 -6.20 7.36 -5.52
CA ALA A 243 -7.37 6.55 -5.83
C ALA A 243 -8.49 6.85 -4.84
N THR A 244 -9.69 7.10 -5.35
CA THR A 244 -10.84 7.55 -4.55
C THR A 244 -11.96 6.54 -4.67
N LEU A 245 -12.20 5.81 -3.60
CA LEU A 245 -13.20 4.75 -3.51
C LEU A 245 -14.62 5.33 -3.41
N LEU A 246 -15.61 4.46 -3.61
CA LEU A 246 -17.06 4.66 -3.52
C LEU A 246 -17.64 5.46 -4.67
N THR A 247 -17.06 6.59 -5.04
CA THR A 247 -17.48 7.36 -6.21
C THR A 247 -16.76 6.94 -7.48
N GLY A 248 -15.64 6.22 -7.35
CA GLY A 248 -14.74 5.85 -8.43
C GLY A 248 -14.02 7.07 -9.04
N GLY A 249 -12.71 7.01 -9.16
CA GLY A 249 -11.93 8.08 -9.77
C GLY A 249 -10.58 8.31 -9.10
N ILE A 250 -9.90 9.35 -9.55
CA ILE A 250 -8.62 9.80 -9.01
C ILE A 250 -8.79 11.25 -8.54
N THR A 251 -8.50 11.48 -7.27
CA THR A 251 -8.36 12.83 -6.72
C THR A 251 -6.94 13.31 -6.97
N VAL A 252 -6.78 14.43 -7.66
CA VAL A 252 -5.47 15.04 -7.93
C VAL A 252 -5.28 16.23 -6.99
N ALA A 253 -4.24 16.18 -6.19
CA ALA A 253 -3.87 17.22 -5.25
C ALA A 253 -2.53 17.86 -5.62
N ASN A 254 -2.40 19.17 -5.38
CA ASN A 254 -1.13 19.86 -5.41
C ASN A 254 -0.48 19.77 -4.01
N PRO A 255 0.87 19.57 -3.90
CA PRO A 255 1.60 19.46 -2.65
C PRO A 255 1.58 20.72 -1.78
#